data_afb9e87d87c1f6e76f00e5f161ffb39d
#
_entry.id   afb9e87d87c1f6e76f00e5f161ffb39d
#
_cell.length_a   1.000
_cell.length_b   1.000
_cell.length_c   1.000
_cell.angle_alpha   90.00
_cell.angle_beta   90.00
_cell.angle_gamma   90.00
#
_symmetry.space_group_name_H-M   'P 1'
#
loop_
_entity.id
_entity.type
_entity.pdbx_description
1 polymer ?
#
loop_
_entity_poly.entity_id
_entity_poly.type
_entity_poly.pdbx_seq_one_letter_code
_entity_poly.pdbx_strand_id
1 'polypeptide(L)'
;MKKWIPVLFSVLLAWNVWLSVRIARMDNQGILPGTAVEENVVHSYSSEVTEAVARTEDSAVLIRAGDDYYTGFVYAQENDTVYIICRASLAGSAGSVVFRSGRAEEAAVVGTDDLLDIAVLAVHPSFQVEAAALGDSDLVKAGEYTIALTGRNPQTQRASIGFGVVSRTGYDASTGMYEMLETDARLHNGAAGGILLNLSGEVIGYMPSVDGRAVSVNELNASAREIIEQGEVSRLRLGVVGDDVSGMKLYHRSAWNLPLDLAEGVCVLRVLPDSPAFGILSAGDVIVSLNDVPVDSRADLRNWCYTAETNGPVQAGIVRGTERLTVELHFE
;
A
#
# COMPACT_ATOMS: atom_id res chain seq x y z
N MET A 1 34.97 80.33 10.19
CA MET A 1 34.07 79.18 10.10
C MET A 1 34.05 78.43 8.75
N LYS A 2 34.86 78.77 7.74
CA LYS A 2 34.81 78.15 6.40
C LYS A 2 35.84 77.04 6.17
N LYS A 3 36.75 76.73 7.11
CA LYS A 3 37.84 75.76 6.92
C LYS A 3 37.52 74.32 7.40
N TRP A 4 36.40 74.13 8.08
CA TRP A 4 36.03 72.80 8.64
C TRP A 4 35.03 72.02 7.77
N ILE A 5 34.37 72.69 6.80
CA ILE A 5 33.39 72.04 5.92
C ILE A 5 33.98 70.91 5.05
N PRO A 6 35.17 71.11 4.41
CA PRO A 6 35.74 70.01 3.59
C PRO A 6 36.22 68.81 4.44
N VAL A 7 36.66 69.01 5.68
CA VAL A 7 37.06 67.93 6.58
C VAL A 7 35.85 67.10 7.01
N LEU A 8 34.72 67.74 7.32
CA LEU A 8 33.49 67.03 7.68
C LEU A 8 32.94 66.24 6.49
N PHE A 9 33.04 66.78 5.28
CA PHE A 9 32.59 66.12 4.05
C PHE A 9 33.47 64.91 3.73
N SER A 10 34.76 65.02 3.91
CA SER A 10 35.68 63.86 3.73
C SER A 10 35.47 62.74 4.76
N VAL A 11 35.15 63.05 6.01
CA VAL A 11 34.84 62.07 7.05
C VAL A 11 33.50 61.39 6.75
N LEU A 12 32.47 62.13 6.31
CA LEU A 12 31.20 61.55 5.92
C LEU A 12 31.29 60.66 4.68
N LEU A 13 32.14 61.03 3.71
CA LEU A 13 32.37 60.23 2.52
C LEU A 13 33.11 58.91 2.87
N ALA A 14 34.13 59.00 3.71
CA ALA A 14 34.86 57.84 4.21
C ALA A 14 33.95 56.90 5.03
N TRP A 15 33.02 57.47 5.83
CA TRP A 15 32.04 56.70 6.60
C TRP A 15 31.07 55.99 5.71
N ASN A 16 30.53 56.65 4.66
CA ASN A 16 29.64 56.02 3.69
C ASN A 16 30.34 54.90 2.90
N VAL A 17 31.56 55.07 2.46
CA VAL A 17 32.34 54.04 1.78
C VAL A 17 32.64 52.87 2.72
N TRP A 18 32.99 53.13 3.99
CA TRP A 18 33.19 52.06 4.98
C TRP A 18 31.91 51.29 5.28
N LEU A 19 30.78 52.00 5.40
CA LEU A 19 29.47 51.41 5.62
C LEU A 19 29.04 50.54 4.43
N SER A 20 29.26 51.04 3.20
CA SER A 20 28.93 50.27 1.95
C SER A 20 29.81 49.02 1.82
N VAL A 21 31.09 49.09 2.15
CA VAL A 21 32.00 47.94 2.16
C VAL A 21 31.60 46.94 3.26
N ARG A 22 31.15 47.42 4.40
CA ARG A 22 30.69 46.57 5.50
C ARG A 22 29.39 45.87 5.19
N ILE A 23 28.45 46.55 4.55
CA ILE A 23 27.18 45.98 4.05
C ILE A 23 27.47 44.94 2.97
N ALA A 24 28.33 45.24 2.00
CA ALA A 24 28.73 44.27 0.96
C ALA A 24 29.49 43.06 1.50
N ARG A 25 30.23 43.19 2.60
CA ARG A 25 30.87 42.08 3.31
C ARG A 25 29.87 41.28 4.15
N MET A 26 28.82 41.87 4.64
CA MET A 26 27.72 41.18 5.34
C MET A 26 26.86 40.39 4.35
N ASP A 27 26.62 40.94 3.15
CA ASP A 27 25.92 40.25 2.06
C ASP A 27 26.72 39.05 1.53
N ASN A 28 28.03 39.12 1.55
CA ASN A 28 28.91 38.00 1.11
C ASN A 28 29.23 36.97 2.21
N GLN A 29 28.77 37.18 3.46
CA GLN A 29 28.88 36.20 4.54
C GLN A 29 27.56 35.46 4.84
N GLY A 30 26.67 35.33 3.84
CA GLY A 30 25.63 34.30 3.81
C GLY A 30 25.02 33.94 5.17
N ILE A 31 24.52 34.91 5.95
CA ILE A 31 23.78 34.62 7.16
C ILE A 31 22.36 35.13 6.99
N LEU A 32 21.59 34.36 6.23
CA LEU A 32 20.19 34.12 6.51
C LEU A 32 20.01 32.62 6.66
N PRO A 33 19.96 32.09 7.90
CA PRO A 33 19.65 30.69 8.12
C PRO A 33 18.12 30.51 8.02
N GLY A 34 17.61 30.31 6.83
CA GLY A 34 16.18 30.12 6.64
C GLY A 34 15.79 29.57 5.28
N THR A 35 16.47 30.00 4.21
CA THR A 35 16.05 29.67 2.85
C THR A 35 16.72 28.43 2.28
N ALA A 36 17.93 28.09 2.73
CA ALA A 36 18.65 26.91 2.20
C ALA A 36 18.12 25.57 2.73
N VAL A 37 17.47 25.57 3.91
CA VAL A 37 16.92 24.33 4.51
C VAL A 37 15.60 23.96 3.89
N GLU A 38 14.72 24.92 3.55
CA GLU A 38 13.45 24.64 2.88
C GLU A 38 13.64 24.19 1.42
N GLU A 39 14.60 24.78 0.71
CA GLU A 39 14.86 24.40 -0.69
C GLU A 39 15.46 22.99 -0.80
N ASN A 40 16.31 22.57 0.12
CA ASN A 40 16.86 21.22 0.16
C ASN A 40 15.83 20.15 0.58
N VAL A 41 14.90 20.48 1.47
CA VAL A 41 13.85 19.52 1.89
C VAL A 41 12.83 19.30 0.76
N VAL A 42 12.39 20.35 0.08
CA VAL A 42 11.48 20.22 -1.06
C VAL A 42 12.14 19.47 -2.22
N HIS A 43 13.41 19.71 -2.49
CA HIS A 43 14.15 18.95 -3.52
C HIS A 43 14.37 17.48 -3.16
N SER A 44 14.56 17.10 -1.89
CA SER A 44 14.74 15.71 -1.52
C SER A 44 13.48 14.87 -1.73
N TYR A 45 12.32 15.33 -1.27
CA TYR A 45 11.06 14.60 -1.49
C TYR A 45 10.69 14.50 -2.97
N SER A 46 10.88 15.55 -3.74
CA SER A 46 10.67 15.53 -5.19
C SER A 46 11.59 14.53 -5.89
N SER A 47 12.83 14.37 -5.45
CA SER A 47 13.78 13.38 -5.96
C SER A 47 13.35 11.96 -5.61
N GLU A 48 12.98 11.71 -4.35
CA GLU A 48 12.57 10.38 -3.86
C GLU A 48 11.33 9.87 -4.61
N VAL A 49 10.29 10.72 -4.77
CA VAL A 49 9.10 10.36 -5.56
C VAL A 49 9.45 10.05 -7.01
N THR A 50 10.30 10.88 -7.64
CA THR A 50 10.70 10.66 -9.03
C THR A 50 11.51 9.38 -9.19
N GLU A 51 12.41 9.08 -8.25
CA GLU A 51 13.19 7.85 -8.24
C GLU A 51 12.33 6.61 -7.98
N ALA A 52 11.38 6.68 -7.03
CA ALA A 52 10.45 5.59 -6.76
C ALA A 52 9.62 5.25 -8.00
N VAL A 53 9.06 6.27 -8.67
CA VAL A 53 8.33 6.09 -9.93
C VAL A 53 9.24 5.47 -11.00
N ALA A 54 10.47 5.97 -11.18
CA ALA A 54 11.40 5.47 -12.20
C ALA A 54 11.79 4.00 -11.99
N ARG A 55 11.81 3.51 -10.74
CA ARG A 55 12.09 2.09 -10.41
C ARG A 55 10.93 1.18 -10.82
N THR A 56 9.70 1.67 -10.80
CA THR A 56 8.50 0.83 -10.92
C THR A 56 7.72 1.07 -12.22
N GLU A 57 7.94 2.19 -12.92
CA GLU A 57 7.13 2.53 -14.09
C GLU A 57 7.25 1.52 -15.26
N ASP A 58 8.32 0.74 -15.34
CA ASP A 58 8.50 -0.30 -16.36
C ASP A 58 7.67 -1.56 -16.07
N SER A 59 7.36 -1.82 -14.78
CA SER A 59 6.48 -2.90 -14.38
C SER A 59 4.98 -2.53 -14.46
N ALA A 60 4.64 -1.23 -14.56
CA ALA A 60 3.27 -0.79 -14.77
C ALA A 60 2.88 -0.98 -16.24
N VAL A 61 1.90 -1.85 -16.49
CA VAL A 61 1.42 -2.22 -17.81
C VAL A 61 -0.01 -1.77 -18.03
N LEU A 62 -0.46 -1.82 -19.30
CA LEU A 62 -1.86 -1.62 -19.65
C LEU A 62 -2.47 -2.92 -20.16
N ILE A 63 -3.67 -3.17 -19.70
CA ILE A 63 -4.52 -4.25 -20.21
C ILE A 63 -5.45 -3.64 -21.24
N ARG A 64 -5.38 -4.11 -22.46
CA ARG A 64 -6.30 -3.72 -23.52
C ARG A 64 -7.53 -4.63 -23.46
N ALA A 65 -8.69 -4.01 -23.28
CA ALA A 65 -9.99 -4.66 -23.30
C ALA A 65 -10.89 -3.94 -24.32
N GLY A 66 -10.97 -4.49 -25.53
CA GLY A 66 -11.61 -3.81 -26.67
C GLY A 66 -10.85 -2.53 -27.06
N ASP A 67 -11.54 -1.39 -26.98
CA ASP A 67 -10.96 -0.06 -27.26
C ASP A 67 -10.45 0.66 -26.00
N ASP A 68 -10.67 0.09 -24.82
CA ASP A 68 -10.28 0.69 -23.54
C ASP A 68 -8.95 0.11 -23.03
N TYR A 69 -8.29 0.90 -22.17
CA TYR A 69 -7.05 0.54 -21.51
C TYR A 69 -7.17 0.72 -20.00
N TYR A 70 -6.69 -0.28 -19.27
CA TYR A 70 -6.71 -0.32 -17.82
C TYR A 70 -5.32 -0.65 -17.29
N THR A 71 -5.01 -0.21 -16.09
CA THR A 71 -3.70 -0.49 -15.50
C THR A 71 -3.67 -1.87 -14.86
N GLY A 72 -2.58 -2.59 -15.10
CA GLY A 72 -2.11 -3.73 -14.35
C GLY A 72 -0.63 -3.56 -14.04
N PHE A 73 -0.02 -4.55 -13.42
CA PHE A 73 1.43 -4.54 -13.20
C PHE A 73 2.02 -5.94 -13.31
N VAL A 74 3.30 -5.99 -13.64
CA VAL A 74 4.08 -7.22 -13.70
C VAL A 74 4.33 -7.69 -12.28
N TYR A 75 3.64 -8.76 -11.88
CA TYR A 75 3.70 -9.32 -10.54
C TYR A 75 4.90 -10.24 -10.34
N ALA A 76 5.09 -11.18 -11.26
CA ALA A 76 6.16 -12.16 -11.18
C ALA A 76 6.55 -12.64 -12.59
N GLN A 77 7.74 -13.20 -12.68
CA GLN A 77 8.20 -13.92 -13.87
C GLN A 77 8.73 -15.29 -13.44
N GLU A 78 8.22 -16.33 -14.06
CA GLU A 78 8.67 -17.71 -13.88
C GLU A 78 8.98 -18.32 -15.24
N ASN A 79 10.25 -18.63 -15.47
CA ASN A 79 10.73 -19.10 -16.77
C ASN A 79 10.35 -18.12 -17.89
N ASP A 80 9.58 -18.58 -18.91
CA ASP A 80 9.12 -17.79 -20.04
C ASP A 80 7.73 -17.14 -19.79
N THR A 81 7.12 -17.36 -18.63
CA THR A 81 5.81 -16.84 -18.27
C THR A 81 5.95 -15.62 -17.39
N VAL A 82 5.28 -14.54 -17.77
CA VAL A 82 5.16 -13.32 -16.98
C VAL A 82 3.71 -13.22 -16.48
N TYR A 83 3.54 -13.12 -15.18
CA TYR A 83 2.25 -12.96 -14.52
C TYR A 83 1.94 -11.50 -14.27
N ILE A 84 0.75 -11.08 -14.68
CA ILE A 84 0.26 -9.71 -14.59
C ILE A 84 -0.95 -9.67 -13.66
N ILE A 85 -0.94 -8.77 -12.68
CA ILE A 85 -2.13 -8.47 -11.88
C ILE A 85 -2.93 -7.35 -12.55
N CYS A 86 -4.23 -7.55 -12.65
CA CYS A 86 -5.20 -6.53 -13.09
C CYS A 86 -6.54 -6.73 -12.38
N ARG A 87 -7.58 -5.96 -12.79
CA ARG A 87 -8.93 -6.11 -12.25
C ARG A 87 -9.61 -7.37 -12.74
N ALA A 88 -10.29 -8.11 -11.84
CA ALA A 88 -11.08 -9.28 -12.19
C ALA A 88 -12.23 -8.95 -13.15
N SER A 89 -12.93 -7.84 -12.93
CA SER A 89 -14.04 -7.38 -13.77
C SER A 89 -13.64 -7.13 -15.24
N LEU A 90 -12.36 -7.06 -15.55
CA LEU A 90 -11.82 -6.84 -16.90
C LEU A 90 -11.22 -8.11 -17.51
N ALA A 91 -10.99 -9.14 -16.71
CA ALA A 91 -10.31 -10.37 -17.16
C ALA A 91 -11.00 -11.03 -18.35
N GLY A 92 -12.33 -11.12 -18.35
CA GLY A 92 -13.11 -11.72 -19.44
C GLY A 92 -13.05 -10.94 -20.77
N SER A 93 -12.58 -9.70 -20.77
CA SER A 93 -12.40 -8.86 -21.95
C SER A 93 -10.94 -8.51 -22.25
N ALA A 94 -9.99 -9.02 -21.44
CA ALA A 94 -8.56 -8.79 -21.61
C ALA A 94 -8.07 -9.47 -22.90
N GLY A 95 -7.63 -8.66 -23.87
CA GLY A 95 -7.11 -9.15 -25.15
C GLY A 95 -5.59 -9.19 -25.19
N SER A 96 -4.94 -8.16 -24.67
CA SER A 96 -3.49 -8.07 -24.66
C SER A 96 -2.96 -7.18 -23.56
N VAL A 97 -1.73 -7.47 -23.13
CA VAL A 97 -0.93 -6.63 -22.23
C VAL A 97 -0.02 -5.73 -23.05
N VAL A 98 -0.09 -4.43 -22.84
CA VAL A 98 0.75 -3.44 -23.51
C VAL A 98 1.79 -2.94 -22.52
N PHE A 99 3.05 -3.22 -22.79
CA PHE A 99 4.18 -2.81 -21.98
C PHE A 99 4.58 -1.36 -22.28
N ARG A 100 5.35 -0.76 -21.37
CA ARG A 100 5.84 0.63 -21.54
C ARG A 100 6.59 0.85 -22.84
N SER A 101 7.27 -0.17 -23.35
CA SER A 101 7.96 -0.13 -24.67
C SER A 101 7.01 0.03 -25.86
N GLY A 102 5.70 -0.08 -25.67
CA GLY A 102 4.67 -0.12 -26.71
C GLY A 102 4.47 -1.51 -27.32
N ARG A 103 5.24 -2.52 -26.89
CA ARG A 103 5.02 -3.91 -27.31
C ARG A 103 3.77 -4.46 -26.63
N ALA A 104 3.02 -5.27 -27.37
CA ALA A 104 1.81 -5.91 -26.90
C ALA A 104 1.94 -7.44 -27.02
N GLU A 105 1.51 -8.16 -25.99
CA GLU A 105 1.47 -9.61 -25.96
C GLU A 105 0.04 -10.08 -25.67
N GLU A 106 -0.39 -11.17 -26.29
CA GLU A 106 -1.69 -11.78 -25.99
C GLU A 106 -1.70 -12.28 -24.54
N ALA A 107 -2.81 -12.03 -23.84
CA ALA A 107 -2.98 -12.40 -22.45
C ALA A 107 -3.93 -13.58 -22.30
N ALA A 108 -3.52 -14.57 -21.54
CA ALA A 108 -4.39 -15.64 -21.06
C ALA A 108 -4.76 -15.40 -19.59
N VAL A 109 -6.04 -15.56 -19.25
CA VAL A 109 -6.49 -15.50 -17.86
C VAL A 109 -6.10 -16.77 -17.15
N VAL A 110 -5.34 -16.67 -16.06
CA VAL A 110 -5.01 -17.78 -15.18
C VAL A 110 -6.16 -18.04 -14.21
N GLY A 111 -6.66 -16.99 -13.55
CA GLY A 111 -7.80 -17.04 -12.65
C GLY A 111 -8.14 -15.67 -12.09
N THR A 112 -9.19 -15.63 -11.26
CA THR A 112 -9.71 -14.40 -10.65
C THR A 112 -9.99 -14.59 -9.17
N ASP A 113 -9.92 -13.49 -8.45
CA ASP A 113 -10.46 -13.32 -7.11
C ASP A 113 -11.48 -12.17 -7.12
N ASP A 114 -12.74 -12.52 -7.20
CA ASP A 114 -13.84 -11.55 -7.30
C ASP A 114 -14.01 -10.73 -6.01
N LEU A 115 -13.58 -11.27 -4.86
CA LEU A 115 -13.66 -10.55 -3.59
C LEU A 115 -12.69 -9.37 -3.54
N LEU A 116 -11.46 -9.57 -4.05
CA LEU A 116 -10.43 -8.55 -4.11
C LEU A 116 -10.51 -7.70 -5.40
N ASP A 117 -11.38 -8.08 -6.36
CA ASP A 117 -11.43 -7.54 -7.72
C ASP A 117 -10.05 -7.61 -8.41
N ILE A 118 -9.35 -8.75 -8.28
CA ILE A 118 -8.09 -9.01 -8.96
C ILE A 118 -8.16 -10.20 -9.89
N ALA A 119 -7.39 -10.15 -10.97
CA ALA A 119 -7.15 -11.25 -11.89
C ALA A 119 -5.64 -11.42 -12.12
N VAL A 120 -5.22 -12.64 -12.34
CA VAL A 120 -3.89 -13.00 -12.81
C VAL A 120 -3.98 -13.33 -14.30
N LEU A 121 -3.19 -12.62 -15.11
CA LEU A 121 -3.02 -12.92 -16.52
C LEU A 121 -1.61 -13.49 -16.73
N ALA A 122 -1.47 -14.41 -17.69
CA ALA A 122 -0.20 -14.93 -18.15
C ALA A 122 0.09 -14.42 -19.57
N VAL A 123 1.33 -13.98 -19.79
CA VAL A 123 1.87 -13.59 -21.10
C VAL A 123 3.24 -14.23 -21.31
N HIS A 124 3.67 -14.38 -22.56
CA HIS A 124 4.96 -14.99 -22.92
C HIS A 124 5.78 -14.02 -23.80
N PRO A 125 6.32 -12.93 -23.23
CA PRO A 125 7.04 -11.94 -24.00
C PRO A 125 8.38 -12.48 -24.53
N SER A 126 8.71 -12.16 -25.77
CA SER A 126 10.01 -12.48 -26.39
C SER A 126 11.13 -11.50 -25.99
N PHE A 127 10.90 -10.65 -24.99
CA PHE A 127 11.83 -9.63 -24.51
C PHE A 127 11.85 -9.64 -22.98
N GLN A 128 12.90 -9.08 -22.40
CA GLN A 128 13.07 -9.01 -20.96
C GLN A 128 12.03 -8.07 -20.34
N VAL A 129 11.42 -8.53 -19.26
CA VAL A 129 10.44 -7.79 -18.44
C VAL A 129 10.91 -7.85 -17.00
N GLU A 130 10.73 -6.77 -16.27
CA GLU A 130 11.03 -6.71 -14.83
C GLU A 130 9.74 -6.73 -14.05
N ALA A 131 9.67 -7.61 -13.06
CA ALA A 131 8.57 -7.64 -12.10
C ALA A 131 8.70 -6.46 -11.11
N ALA A 132 7.57 -5.97 -10.63
CA ALA A 132 7.54 -4.96 -9.58
C ALA A 132 8.15 -5.54 -8.28
N ALA A 133 8.93 -4.72 -7.60
CA ALA A 133 9.34 -5.05 -6.23
C ALA A 133 8.11 -4.96 -5.32
N LEU A 134 7.82 -6.04 -4.59
CA LEU A 134 6.73 -6.04 -3.61
C LEU A 134 7.28 -5.64 -2.24
N GLY A 135 6.60 -4.71 -1.59
CA GLY A 135 6.85 -4.34 -0.20
C GLY A 135 6.14 -5.27 0.79
N ASP A 136 6.05 -4.84 2.02
CA ASP A 136 5.35 -5.54 3.09
C ASP A 136 4.26 -4.62 3.68
N SER A 137 3.00 -4.92 3.35
CA SER A 137 1.86 -4.10 3.79
C SER A 137 1.55 -4.24 5.29
N ASP A 138 2.03 -5.29 5.96
CA ASP A 138 1.83 -5.47 7.41
C ASP A 138 2.68 -4.47 8.22
N LEU A 139 3.75 -3.94 7.61
CA LEU A 139 4.61 -2.91 8.20
C LEU A 139 4.13 -1.48 7.95
N VAL A 140 3.20 -1.29 6.99
CA VAL A 140 2.71 0.04 6.60
C VAL A 140 1.88 0.68 7.71
N LYS A 141 2.13 1.96 7.96
CA LYS A 141 1.44 2.74 9.00
C LYS A 141 0.71 3.94 8.41
N ALA A 142 -0.40 4.30 9.03
CA ALA A 142 -1.09 5.55 8.69
C ALA A 142 -0.16 6.75 8.88
N GLY A 143 -0.16 7.66 7.90
CA GLY A 143 0.72 8.81 7.81
C GLY A 143 1.97 8.61 6.97
N GLU A 144 2.29 7.39 6.54
CA GLU A 144 3.38 7.14 5.58
C GLU A 144 3.04 7.67 4.19
N TYR A 145 4.05 8.19 3.49
CA TYR A 145 3.90 8.70 2.13
C TYR A 145 3.67 7.58 1.14
N THR A 146 2.79 7.83 0.18
CA THR A 146 2.47 6.87 -0.89
C THR A 146 2.40 7.55 -2.25
N ILE A 147 2.65 6.74 -3.29
CA ILE A 147 2.58 7.14 -4.68
C ILE A 147 1.60 6.20 -5.38
N ALA A 148 0.54 6.74 -5.95
CA ALA A 148 -0.36 6.00 -6.84
C ALA A 148 0.13 6.17 -8.28
N LEU A 149 0.32 5.06 -8.99
CA LEU A 149 0.89 5.04 -10.34
C LEU A 149 0.02 4.20 -11.28
N THR A 150 -0.19 4.67 -12.51
CA THR A 150 -0.84 3.88 -13.58
C THR A 150 0.14 3.53 -14.69
N GLY A 151 -0.22 2.58 -15.52
CA GLY A 151 0.43 2.35 -16.80
C GLY A 151 0.35 3.59 -17.71
N ARG A 152 1.27 3.70 -18.65
CA ARG A 152 1.33 4.82 -19.60
C ARG A 152 0.28 4.65 -20.70
N ASN A 153 -0.75 5.49 -20.69
CA ASN A 153 -1.79 5.48 -21.72
C ASN A 153 -1.17 5.66 -23.14
N PRO A 154 -1.47 4.75 -24.09
CA PRO A 154 -0.83 4.76 -25.40
C PRO A 154 -1.24 5.95 -26.29
N GLN A 155 -2.42 6.53 -26.05
CA GLN A 155 -2.93 7.68 -26.80
C GLN A 155 -2.31 8.99 -26.32
N THR A 156 -2.19 9.16 -24.99
CA THR A 156 -1.67 10.38 -24.36
C THR A 156 -0.17 10.31 -24.06
N GLN A 157 0.41 9.11 -24.08
CA GLN A 157 1.79 8.82 -23.70
C GLN A 157 2.12 9.26 -22.25
N ARG A 158 1.11 9.30 -21.38
CA ARG A 158 1.23 9.74 -19.99
C ARG A 158 0.73 8.67 -19.03
N ALA A 159 1.47 8.46 -17.95
CA ALA A 159 0.99 7.80 -16.75
C ALA A 159 0.28 8.82 -15.85
N SER A 160 -0.64 8.36 -15.02
CA SER A 160 -1.17 9.17 -13.92
C SER A 160 -0.36 8.86 -12.66
N ILE A 161 0.08 9.91 -11.98
CA ILE A 161 0.83 9.81 -10.72
C ILE A 161 0.09 10.64 -9.71
N GLY A 162 -0.27 10.04 -8.59
CA GLY A 162 -0.81 10.68 -7.40
C GLY A 162 0.18 10.55 -6.26
N PHE A 163 0.38 11.60 -5.47
CA PHE A 163 1.17 11.57 -4.24
C PHE A 163 0.27 11.88 -3.06
N GLY A 164 0.44 11.14 -1.98
CA GLY A 164 -0.37 11.31 -0.78
C GLY A 164 0.19 10.55 0.41
N VAL A 165 -0.67 10.23 1.35
CA VAL A 165 -0.34 9.46 2.55
C VAL A 165 -1.30 8.30 2.72
N VAL A 166 -0.87 7.27 3.44
CA VAL A 166 -1.77 6.24 3.95
C VAL A 166 -2.66 6.89 5.01
N SER A 167 -3.94 6.97 4.74
CA SER A 167 -4.94 7.54 5.66
C SER A 167 -5.39 6.50 6.69
N ARG A 168 -5.45 5.22 6.30
CA ARG A 168 -5.86 4.11 7.16
C ARG A 168 -5.30 2.78 6.65
N THR A 169 -4.99 1.89 7.59
CA THR A 169 -4.67 0.48 7.35
C THR A 169 -5.67 -0.41 8.09
N GLY A 170 -5.88 -1.62 7.61
CA GLY A 170 -6.71 -2.63 8.28
C GLY A 170 -7.77 -3.23 7.38
N TYR A 171 -8.67 -4.00 7.96
CA TYR A 171 -9.74 -4.66 7.22
C TYR A 171 -10.69 -3.68 6.55
N ASP A 172 -11.19 -4.07 5.37
CA ASP A 172 -12.26 -3.34 4.69
C ASP A 172 -13.45 -3.14 5.63
N ALA A 173 -13.86 -1.88 5.81
CA ALA A 173 -14.90 -1.54 6.77
C ALA A 173 -16.30 -2.04 6.36
N SER A 174 -16.51 -2.33 5.07
CA SER A 174 -17.80 -2.80 4.54
C SER A 174 -17.93 -4.31 4.62
N THR A 175 -16.89 -5.03 4.24
CA THR A 175 -16.89 -6.50 4.18
C THR A 175 -16.19 -7.13 5.39
N GLY A 176 -15.14 -6.48 5.92
CA GLY A 176 -14.30 -7.01 6.99
C GLY A 176 -13.58 -8.31 6.62
N MET A 177 -13.45 -8.61 5.33
CA MET A 177 -13.00 -9.90 4.85
C MET A 177 -11.53 -9.93 4.41
N TYR A 178 -10.95 -8.76 4.13
CA TYR A 178 -9.57 -8.65 3.65
C TYR A 178 -8.95 -7.32 4.07
N GLU A 179 -7.64 -7.27 4.05
CA GLU A 179 -6.90 -6.07 4.44
C GLU A 179 -6.78 -5.07 3.30
N MET A 180 -6.99 -3.82 3.63
CA MET A 180 -6.92 -2.68 2.72
C MET A 180 -6.04 -1.56 3.28
N LEU A 181 -5.50 -0.80 2.35
CA LEU A 181 -4.91 0.51 2.60
C LEU A 181 -5.85 1.58 2.05
N GLU A 182 -6.10 2.62 2.81
CA GLU A 182 -6.76 3.82 2.31
C GLU A 182 -5.72 4.94 2.16
N THR A 183 -5.81 5.67 1.06
CA THR A 183 -4.88 6.76 0.75
C THR A 183 -5.61 7.96 0.16
N ASP A 184 -5.06 9.14 0.33
CA ASP A 184 -5.47 10.36 -0.36
C ASP A 184 -4.69 10.60 -1.67
N ALA A 185 -3.74 9.73 -2.01
CA ALA A 185 -3.11 9.70 -3.33
C ALA A 185 -4.17 9.40 -4.40
N ARG A 186 -4.48 10.38 -5.25
CA ARG A 186 -5.58 10.29 -6.23
C ARG A 186 -5.06 10.00 -7.62
N LEU A 187 -5.73 9.10 -8.31
CA LEU A 187 -5.59 8.87 -9.74
C LEU A 187 -6.67 9.64 -10.51
N HIS A 188 -6.41 9.99 -11.75
CA HIS A 188 -7.41 10.64 -12.58
C HIS A 188 -8.55 9.69 -12.96
N ASN A 189 -9.76 10.23 -13.12
CA ASN A 189 -10.91 9.48 -13.63
C ASN A 189 -10.57 8.86 -14.99
N GLY A 190 -10.88 7.55 -15.14
CA GLY A 190 -10.54 6.76 -16.31
C GLY A 190 -9.20 6.01 -16.21
N ALA A 191 -8.49 6.16 -15.10
CA ALA A 191 -7.27 5.40 -14.78
C ALA A 191 -7.60 4.23 -13.81
N ALA A 192 -8.66 3.45 -14.11
CA ALA A 192 -9.03 2.32 -13.27
C ALA A 192 -7.91 1.27 -13.23
N GLY A 193 -7.65 0.78 -12.05
CA GLY A 193 -6.48 0.00 -11.73
C GLY A 193 -5.25 0.91 -11.56
N GLY A 194 -4.53 0.75 -10.50
CA GLY A 194 -3.30 1.47 -10.22
C GLY A 194 -2.50 0.73 -9.17
N ILE A 195 -1.21 0.96 -9.13
CA ILE A 195 -0.34 0.43 -8.10
C ILE A 195 -0.08 1.51 -7.06
N LEU A 196 -0.11 1.13 -5.79
CA LEU A 196 0.25 1.99 -4.67
C LEU A 196 1.65 1.62 -4.22
N LEU A 197 2.56 2.60 -4.23
CA LEU A 197 3.97 2.43 -3.91
C LEU A 197 4.31 3.14 -2.60
N ASN A 198 5.34 2.63 -1.91
CA ASN A 198 6.08 3.39 -0.92
C ASN A 198 7.17 4.27 -1.58
N LEU A 199 7.91 5.07 -0.80
CA LEU A 199 8.98 5.91 -1.33
C LEU A 199 10.22 5.13 -1.80
N SER A 200 10.33 3.84 -1.48
CA SER A 200 11.36 2.96 -2.05
C SER A 200 11.00 2.47 -3.45
N GLY A 201 9.78 2.72 -3.93
CA GLY A 201 9.27 2.21 -5.20
C GLY A 201 8.75 0.77 -5.12
N GLU A 202 8.51 0.25 -3.92
CA GLU A 202 7.93 -1.07 -3.71
C GLU A 202 6.41 -0.98 -3.72
N VAL A 203 5.76 -1.95 -4.32
CA VAL A 203 4.30 -2.06 -4.34
C VAL A 203 3.81 -2.46 -2.96
N ILE A 204 3.01 -1.60 -2.32
CA ILE A 204 2.36 -1.86 -1.04
C ILE A 204 0.86 -2.16 -1.19
N GLY A 205 0.29 -1.94 -2.37
CA GLY A 205 -1.10 -2.26 -2.65
C GLY A 205 -1.48 -2.10 -4.13
N TYR A 206 -2.65 -2.61 -4.47
CA TYR A 206 -3.28 -2.47 -5.79
C TYR A 206 -4.63 -1.77 -5.66
N MET A 207 -4.87 -0.77 -6.46
CA MET A 207 -6.07 0.07 -6.46
C MET A 207 -6.99 -0.35 -7.60
N PRO A 208 -7.99 -1.23 -7.39
CA PRO A 208 -8.93 -1.61 -8.45
C PRO A 208 -9.81 -0.44 -8.89
N SER A 209 -10.00 0.56 -8.05
CA SER A 209 -10.77 1.78 -8.32
C SER A 209 -9.99 3.05 -8.00
N VAL A 210 -10.58 4.22 -8.34
CA VAL A 210 -9.96 5.55 -8.11
C VAL A 210 -10.39 6.20 -6.79
N ASP A 211 -11.08 5.48 -5.92
CA ASP A 211 -11.65 6.00 -4.68
C ASP A 211 -10.64 6.17 -3.53
N GLY A 212 -9.39 5.77 -3.76
CA GLY A 212 -8.32 5.87 -2.75
C GLY A 212 -8.22 4.62 -1.88
N ARG A 213 -8.89 3.51 -2.25
CA ARG A 213 -8.76 2.22 -1.58
C ARG A 213 -7.87 1.29 -2.40
N ALA A 214 -6.96 0.62 -1.72
CA ALA A 214 -6.07 -0.37 -2.31
C ALA A 214 -6.16 -1.69 -1.54
N VAL A 215 -6.24 -2.81 -2.24
CA VAL A 215 -6.00 -4.12 -1.67
C VAL A 215 -4.53 -4.15 -1.21
N SER A 216 -4.27 -4.54 0.03
CA SER A 216 -2.92 -4.60 0.56
C SER A 216 -2.08 -5.63 -0.21
N VAL A 217 -0.77 -5.37 -0.36
CA VAL A 217 0.08 -6.23 -1.20
C VAL A 217 0.22 -7.64 -0.63
N ASN A 218 0.20 -7.81 0.70
CA ASN A 218 0.29 -9.14 1.31
C ASN A 218 -0.99 -9.96 1.07
N GLU A 219 -2.17 -9.33 1.11
CA GLU A 219 -3.44 -9.96 0.75
C GLU A 219 -3.47 -10.35 -0.74
N LEU A 220 -3.08 -9.40 -1.61
CA LEU A 220 -2.95 -9.63 -3.04
C LEU A 220 -1.97 -10.77 -3.35
N ASN A 221 -0.80 -10.78 -2.70
CA ASN A 221 0.24 -11.80 -2.91
C ASN A 221 -0.25 -13.20 -2.52
N ALA A 222 -0.99 -13.33 -1.41
CA ALA A 222 -1.57 -14.60 -0.99
C ALA A 222 -2.58 -15.12 -2.04
N SER A 223 -3.49 -14.27 -2.50
CA SER A 223 -4.47 -14.61 -3.52
C SER A 223 -3.83 -14.92 -4.88
N ALA A 224 -2.87 -14.10 -5.33
CA ALA A 224 -2.20 -14.28 -6.62
C ALA A 224 -1.42 -15.60 -6.71
N ARG A 225 -0.74 -16.00 -5.62
CA ARG A 225 -0.04 -17.28 -5.56
C ARG A 225 -1.00 -18.46 -5.71
N GLU A 226 -2.12 -18.43 -5.01
CA GLU A 226 -3.10 -19.49 -5.08
C GLU A 226 -3.71 -19.58 -6.49
N ILE A 227 -4.01 -18.45 -7.13
CA ILE A 227 -4.45 -18.40 -8.54
C ILE A 227 -3.40 -19.02 -9.46
N ILE A 228 -2.12 -18.70 -9.29
CA ILE A 228 -1.04 -19.23 -10.14
C ILE A 228 -0.89 -20.74 -9.96
N GLU A 229 -1.00 -21.23 -8.74
CA GLU A 229 -0.80 -22.64 -8.41
C GLU A 229 -2.03 -23.51 -8.74
N GLN A 230 -3.24 -22.99 -8.50
CA GLN A 230 -4.48 -23.78 -8.55
C GLN A 230 -5.49 -23.31 -9.60
N GLY A 231 -5.33 -22.09 -10.13
CA GLY A 231 -6.27 -21.50 -11.08
C GLY A 231 -7.45 -20.78 -10.43
N GLU A 232 -7.66 -20.97 -9.13
CA GLU A 232 -8.75 -20.37 -8.36
C GLU A 232 -8.31 -20.07 -6.93
N VAL A 233 -9.07 -19.27 -6.20
CA VAL A 233 -8.82 -18.96 -4.79
C VAL A 233 -9.77 -19.74 -3.90
N SER A 234 -9.21 -20.52 -2.99
CA SER A 234 -9.95 -21.31 -2.01
C SER A 234 -9.56 -20.92 -0.58
N ARG A 235 -9.83 -19.69 -0.18
CA ARG A 235 -9.55 -19.27 1.19
C ARG A 235 -10.74 -19.47 2.12
N LEU A 236 -10.43 -19.88 3.33
CA LEU A 236 -11.40 -19.94 4.41
C LEU A 236 -11.73 -18.54 4.92
N ARG A 237 -12.96 -18.32 5.32
CA ARG A 237 -13.43 -17.03 5.83
C ARG A 237 -14.00 -17.20 7.22
N LEU A 238 -13.28 -16.77 8.24
CA LEU A 238 -13.81 -16.77 9.61
C LEU A 238 -14.99 -15.82 9.79
N GLY A 239 -15.00 -14.71 9.06
CA GLY A 239 -15.99 -13.64 9.20
C GLY A 239 -15.78 -12.78 10.43
N VAL A 240 -14.53 -12.47 10.77
CA VAL A 240 -14.17 -11.56 11.85
C VAL A 240 -13.44 -10.34 11.28
N VAL A 241 -13.73 -9.18 11.85
CA VAL A 241 -12.90 -7.98 11.74
C VAL A 241 -12.11 -7.90 13.04
N GLY A 242 -10.80 -7.88 12.94
CA GLY A 242 -9.93 -7.89 14.12
C GLY A 242 -8.77 -6.91 14.03
N ASP A 243 -8.06 -6.77 15.13
CA ASP A 243 -6.83 -6.00 15.20
C ASP A 243 -5.83 -6.70 16.10
N ASP A 244 -4.53 -6.43 15.86
CA ASP A 244 -3.47 -7.08 16.63
C ASP A 244 -3.48 -6.60 18.08
N VAL A 245 -3.44 -7.55 19.01
CA VAL A 245 -3.37 -7.24 20.45
C VAL A 245 -2.11 -6.43 20.77
N SER A 246 -0.99 -6.68 20.08
CA SER A 246 0.28 -5.97 20.28
C SER A 246 0.17 -4.46 20.06
N GLY A 247 -0.67 -4.02 19.11
CA GLY A 247 -0.95 -2.60 18.80
C GLY A 247 -2.01 -1.94 19.68
N MET A 248 -2.76 -2.72 20.49
CA MET A 248 -3.89 -2.20 21.23
C MET A 248 -3.49 -1.30 22.40
N LYS A 249 -4.14 -0.14 22.48
CA LYS A 249 -3.97 0.78 23.62
C LYS A 249 -4.60 0.20 24.91
N LEU A 250 -4.01 0.51 26.06
CA LEU A 250 -4.45 0.00 27.36
C LEU A 250 -5.93 0.22 27.66
N TYR A 251 -6.50 1.34 27.24
CA TYR A 251 -7.92 1.62 27.48
C TYR A 251 -8.86 0.69 26.71
N HIS A 252 -8.47 0.24 25.49
CA HIS A 252 -9.24 -0.76 24.75
C HIS A 252 -9.15 -2.13 25.41
N ARG A 253 -7.96 -2.53 25.87
CA ARG A 253 -7.79 -3.78 26.63
C ARG A 253 -8.63 -3.80 27.90
N SER A 254 -8.65 -2.68 28.62
CA SER A 254 -9.47 -2.54 29.85
C SER A 254 -10.97 -2.60 29.54
N ALA A 255 -11.44 -2.06 28.42
CA ALA A 255 -12.84 -2.08 28.03
C ALA A 255 -13.37 -3.51 27.83
N TRP A 256 -12.50 -4.43 27.36
CA TRP A 256 -12.82 -5.84 27.16
C TRP A 256 -12.26 -6.76 28.25
N ASN A 257 -11.77 -6.18 29.35
CA ASN A 257 -11.20 -6.91 30.50
C ASN A 257 -10.10 -7.91 30.09
N LEU A 258 -9.29 -7.56 29.08
CA LEU A 258 -8.21 -8.42 28.59
C LEU A 258 -7.01 -8.38 29.54
N PRO A 259 -6.30 -9.54 29.73
CA PRO A 259 -5.09 -9.59 30.53
C PRO A 259 -4.02 -8.64 29.99
N LEU A 260 -3.32 -7.94 30.88
CA LEU A 260 -2.25 -6.99 30.48
C LEU A 260 -1.02 -7.71 29.93
N ASP A 261 -0.80 -8.94 30.33
CA ASP A 261 0.28 -9.82 29.87
C ASP A 261 -0.03 -10.57 28.58
N LEU A 262 -1.26 -10.45 28.04
CA LEU A 262 -1.60 -10.97 26.73
C LEU A 262 -0.89 -10.13 25.65
N ALA A 263 0.23 -10.62 25.11
CA ALA A 263 1.07 -9.86 24.17
C ALA A 263 0.66 -10.02 22.71
N GLU A 264 0.07 -11.16 22.35
CA GLU A 264 -0.13 -11.63 20.98
C GLU A 264 -1.57 -12.11 20.79
N GLY A 265 -1.99 -12.20 19.53
CA GLY A 265 -3.31 -12.63 19.12
C GLY A 265 -4.10 -11.57 18.36
N VAL A 266 -5.22 -11.96 17.78
CA VAL A 266 -6.13 -11.09 17.03
C VAL A 266 -7.38 -10.83 17.85
N CYS A 267 -7.54 -9.59 18.31
CA CYS A 267 -8.75 -9.16 19.03
C CYS A 267 -9.89 -8.93 18.03
N VAL A 268 -10.98 -9.64 18.22
CA VAL A 268 -12.21 -9.51 17.45
C VAL A 268 -12.89 -8.18 17.77
N LEU A 269 -13.00 -7.31 16.79
CA LEU A 269 -13.72 -6.02 16.90
C LEU A 269 -15.18 -6.16 16.48
N ARG A 270 -15.44 -7.03 15.50
CA ARG A 270 -16.77 -7.31 14.97
C ARG A 270 -16.81 -8.70 14.34
N VAL A 271 -17.94 -9.37 14.46
CA VAL A 271 -18.25 -10.62 13.75
C VAL A 271 -19.26 -10.32 12.64
N LEU A 272 -19.03 -10.88 11.47
CA LEU A 272 -19.92 -10.72 10.31
C LEU A 272 -21.09 -11.69 10.41
N PRO A 273 -22.30 -11.28 9.98
CA PRO A 273 -23.42 -12.21 9.86
C PRO A 273 -23.09 -13.30 8.83
N ASP A 274 -23.77 -14.44 8.96
CA ASP A 274 -23.67 -15.58 8.05
C ASP A 274 -22.22 -16.08 7.80
N SER A 275 -21.44 -16.11 8.91
CA SER A 275 -20.05 -16.56 8.90
C SER A 275 -19.82 -17.64 9.96
N PRO A 276 -18.75 -18.47 9.82
CA PRO A 276 -18.38 -19.48 10.82
C PRO A 276 -18.23 -18.96 12.25
N ALA A 277 -17.81 -17.70 12.40
CA ALA A 277 -17.67 -17.06 13.71
C ALA A 277 -19.00 -16.54 14.30
N PHE A 278 -20.06 -16.42 13.47
CA PHE A 278 -21.31 -15.79 13.90
C PHE A 278 -22.01 -16.61 14.98
N GLY A 279 -22.34 -15.94 16.09
CA GLY A 279 -22.98 -16.60 17.24
C GLY A 279 -22.03 -17.41 18.14
N ILE A 280 -20.75 -17.57 17.74
CA ILE A 280 -19.72 -18.31 18.48
C ILE A 280 -18.71 -17.34 19.09
N LEU A 281 -18.15 -16.46 18.26
CA LEU A 281 -17.25 -15.40 18.69
C LEU A 281 -18.00 -14.10 18.95
N SER A 282 -17.41 -13.25 19.76
CA SER A 282 -17.95 -11.95 20.14
C SER A 282 -16.86 -10.88 20.08
N ALA A 283 -17.27 -9.61 19.93
CA ALA A 283 -16.34 -8.50 20.05
C ALA A 283 -15.67 -8.54 21.45
N GLY A 284 -14.35 -8.38 21.47
CA GLY A 284 -13.52 -8.50 22.65
C GLY A 284 -12.91 -9.88 22.88
N ASP A 285 -13.28 -10.92 22.10
CA ASP A 285 -12.54 -12.18 22.10
C ASP A 285 -11.17 -11.96 21.43
N VAL A 286 -10.15 -12.68 21.89
CA VAL A 286 -8.85 -12.69 21.24
C VAL A 286 -8.58 -14.10 20.71
N ILE A 287 -8.44 -14.23 19.40
CA ILE A 287 -8.05 -15.50 18.78
C ILE A 287 -6.54 -15.65 18.98
N VAL A 288 -6.11 -16.78 19.54
CA VAL A 288 -4.71 -17.08 19.83
C VAL A 288 -4.22 -18.38 19.16
N SER A 289 -5.13 -19.21 18.66
CA SER A 289 -4.79 -20.38 17.85
C SER A 289 -5.98 -20.85 17.02
N LEU A 290 -5.68 -21.57 15.91
CA LEU A 290 -6.66 -22.27 15.07
C LEU A 290 -6.09 -23.67 14.75
N ASN A 291 -6.82 -24.74 15.15
CA ASN A 291 -6.35 -26.13 15.06
C ASN A 291 -4.92 -26.30 15.60
N ASP A 292 -4.66 -25.78 16.81
CA ASP A 292 -3.36 -25.76 17.49
C ASP A 292 -2.24 -24.96 16.79
N VAL A 293 -2.51 -24.34 15.63
CA VAL A 293 -1.57 -23.41 14.99
C VAL A 293 -1.69 -22.04 15.72
N PRO A 294 -0.58 -21.50 16.25
CA PRO A 294 -0.61 -20.19 16.90
C PRO A 294 -1.06 -19.09 15.92
N VAL A 295 -1.81 -18.12 16.46
CA VAL A 295 -2.24 -16.90 15.76
C VAL A 295 -1.80 -15.74 16.63
N ASP A 296 -0.65 -15.17 16.31
CA ASP A 296 -0.03 -14.09 17.08
C ASP A 296 -0.40 -12.70 16.50
N SER A 297 -0.79 -12.67 15.22
CA SER A 297 -1.11 -11.47 14.47
C SER A 297 -2.19 -11.70 13.40
N ARG A 298 -2.69 -10.59 12.81
CA ARG A 298 -3.57 -10.64 11.63
C ARG A 298 -2.89 -11.31 10.44
N ALA A 299 -1.57 -11.14 10.30
CA ALA A 299 -0.80 -11.81 9.25
C ALA A 299 -0.88 -13.34 9.38
N ASP A 300 -0.75 -13.87 10.61
CA ASP A 300 -0.88 -15.31 10.87
C ASP A 300 -2.31 -15.80 10.60
N LEU A 301 -3.31 -15.01 11.01
CA LEU A 301 -4.72 -15.31 10.74
C LEU A 301 -4.98 -15.36 9.24
N ARG A 302 -4.49 -14.38 8.47
CA ARG A 302 -4.59 -14.35 7.01
C ARG A 302 -3.91 -15.58 6.41
N ASN A 303 -2.65 -15.85 6.77
CA ASN A 303 -1.90 -16.99 6.25
C ASN A 303 -2.62 -18.30 6.53
N TRP A 304 -3.15 -18.47 7.74
CA TRP A 304 -3.94 -19.64 8.09
C TRP A 304 -5.18 -19.77 7.19
N CYS A 305 -5.92 -18.70 6.94
CA CYS A 305 -7.09 -18.73 6.07
C CYS A 305 -6.80 -19.15 4.63
N TYR A 306 -5.61 -18.85 4.11
CA TYR A 306 -5.20 -19.24 2.76
C TYR A 306 -4.59 -20.65 2.68
N THR A 307 -4.02 -21.16 3.78
CA THR A 307 -3.26 -22.41 3.75
C THR A 307 -3.95 -23.59 4.41
N ALA A 308 -4.99 -23.32 5.22
CA ALA A 308 -5.65 -24.38 5.97
C ALA A 308 -6.63 -25.17 5.10
N GLU A 309 -6.44 -26.49 5.07
CA GLU A 309 -7.44 -27.43 4.58
C GLU A 309 -8.33 -27.87 5.74
N THR A 310 -9.66 -27.68 5.62
CA THR A 310 -10.59 -28.09 6.67
C THR A 310 -11.48 -29.22 6.17
N ASN A 311 -11.33 -30.39 6.79
CA ASN A 311 -12.21 -31.54 6.60
C ASN A 311 -13.21 -31.69 7.76
N GLY A 312 -13.46 -30.62 8.52
CA GLY A 312 -14.33 -30.63 9.70
C GLY A 312 -14.28 -29.33 10.49
N PRO A 313 -14.84 -29.30 11.70
CA PRO A 313 -14.85 -28.11 12.54
C PRO A 313 -13.42 -27.69 12.94
N VAL A 314 -13.17 -26.38 12.92
CA VAL A 314 -11.92 -25.78 13.33
C VAL A 314 -11.97 -25.44 14.82
N GLN A 315 -11.00 -25.92 15.59
CA GLN A 315 -10.86 -25.60 17.00
C GLN A 315 -10.17 -24.25 17.15
N ALA A 316 -10.89 -23.22 17.57
CA ALA A 316 -10.33 -21.90 17.83
C ALA A 316 -10.02 -21.73 19.32
N GLY A 317 -8.75 -21.57 19.67
CA GLY A 317 -8.30 -21.14 20.98
C GLY A 317 -8.51 -19.63 21.11
N ILE A 318 -9.26 -19.22 22.13
CA ILE A 318 -9.57 -17.82 22.36
C ILE A 318 -9.33 -17.38 23.81
N VAL A 319 -9.14 -16.09 24.00
CA VAL A 319 -9.19 -15.44 25.31
C VAL A 319 -10.43 -14.54 25.34
N ARG A 320 -11.36 -14.83 26.24
CA ARG A 320 -12.58 -14.05 26.49
C ARG A 320 -12.52 -13.43 27.88
N GLY A 321 -12.33 -12.13 27.96
CA GLY A 321 -11.99 -11.50 29.24
C GLY A 321 -10.69 -12.07 29.79
N THR A 322 -10.72 -12.74 30.93
CA THR A 322 -9.56 -13.38 31.57
C THR A 322 -9.50 -14.90 31.34
N GLU A 323 -10.52 -15.48 30.71
CA GLU A 323 -10.64 -16.92 30.53
C GLU A 323 -10.08 -17.37 29.17
N ARG A 324 -9.35 -18.52 29.17
CA ARG A 324 -8.94 -19.20 27.94
C ARG A 324 -9.95 -20.29 27.62
N LEU A 325 -10.50 -20.24 26.41
CA LEU A 325 -11.54 -21.15 25.94
C LEU A 325 -11.14 -21.76 24.59
N THR A 326 -11.70 -22.92 24.28
CA THR A 326 -11.67 -23.48 22.92
C THR A 326 -13.09 -23.55 22.42
N VAL A 327 -13.34 -23.03 21.21
CA VAL A 327 -14.64 -23.05 20.55
C VAL A 327 -14.52 -23.69 19.19
N GLU A 328 -15.61 -24.26 18.68
CA GLU A 328 -15.67 -24.89 17.36
C GLU A 328 -16.25 -23.93 16.33
N LEU A 329 -15.57 -23.77 15.21
CA LEU A 329 -16.01 -23.01 14.05
C LEU A 329 -16.31 -23.98 12.91
N HIS A 330 -17.48 -23.84 12.29
CA HIS A 330 -17.92 -24.68 11.19
C HIS A 330 -17.84 -23.89 9.89
N PHE A 331 -17.07 -24.40 8.94
CA PHE A 331 -16.96 -23.87 7.58
C PHE A 331 -17.85 -24.69 6.66
N GLU A 332 -18.76 -24.03 5.96
CA GLU A 332 -19.66 -24.65 4.98
C GLU A 332 -19.06 -24.62 3.57
#